data_839dba45a273c3be4ce3c6689700fabe
#
_entry.id   839dba45a273c3be4ce3c6689700fabe
#
_cell.length_a   1.000
_cell.length_b   1.000
_cell.length_c   1.000
_cell.angle_alpha   90.00
_cell.angle_beta   90.00
_cell.angle_gamma   90.00
#
_symmetry.space_group_name_H-M   'P 1'
#
loop_
_entity.id
_entity.type
_entity.pdbx_description
1 polymer ?
#
loop_
_entity_poly.entity_id
_entity_poly.type
_entity_poly.pdbx_seq_one_letter_code
_entity_poly.pdbx_strand_id
1 'polypeptide(L)'
;MKHALIRFTEALDLDVNDESWRCHDCGKNLISARENYKKGCLVADRDPREIHAAIIEGPYSFAPDPEWVRVLEFYCPGCSKMIETEYLPPGHPVTHDIELDVDSLKKRLASGDLKIVGGKLHRGTPTVAA
;
A
#
# COMPACT_ATOMS: atom_id res chain seq x y z
N MET A 1 15.57 -10.44 -16.19
CA MET A 1 15.80 -10.33 -14.74
C MET A 1 14.65 -10.95 -13.98
N LYS A 2 14.97 -11.85 -13.07
CA LYS A 2 13.94 -12.42 -12.21
C LYS A 2 13.50 -11.38 -11.18
N HIS A 3 12.19 -11.16 -11.11
CA HIS A 3 11.61 -10.35 -10.05
C HIS A 3 11.36 -11.23 -8.83
N ALA A 4 11.73 -10.75 -7.66
CA ALA A 4 11.40 -11.39 -6.39
C ALA A 4 10.24 -10.61 -5.76
N LEU A 5 9.02 -11.05 -6.04
CA LEU A 5 7.81 -10.35 -5.62
C LEU A 5 7.30 -10.89 -4.30
N ILE A 6 7.01 -9.97 -3.39
CA ILE A 6 6.34 -10.25 -2.12
C ILE A 6 5.01 -9.51 -2.13
N ARG A 7 3.92 -10.21 -1.88
CA ARG A 7 2.61 -9.60 -1.80
C ARG A 7 2.39 -8.97 -0.42
N PHE A 8 2.26 -7.66 -0.36
CA PHE A 8 2.04 -6.92 0.89
C PHE A 8 0.57 -6.70 1.18
N THR A 9 -0.18 -6.28 0.16
CA THR A 9 -1.62 -6.13 0.26
C THR A 9 -2.27 -6.79 -0.94
N GLU A 10 -3.59 -6.77 -1.01
CA GLU A 10 -4.31 -7.31 -2.15
C GLU A 10 -3.90 -6.66 -3.48
N ALA A 11 -3.55 -5.38 -3.44
CA ALA A 11 -3.23 -4.60 -4.62
C ALA A 11 -1.75 -4.22 -4.76
N LEU A 12 -0.91 -4.50 -3.77
CA LEU A 12 0.46 -3.99 -3.69
C LEU A 12 1.46 -5.11 -3.52
N ASP A 13 2.42 -5.18 -4.44
CA ASP A 13 3.58 -6.06 -4.38
C ASP A 13 4.85 -5.27 -4.12
N LEU A 14 5.80 -5.90 -3.45
CA LEU A 14 7.17 -5.42 -3.34
C LEU A 14 8.05 -6.24 -4.27
N ASP A 15 8.79 -5.56 -5.15
CA ASP A 15 9.88 -6.17 -5.92
C ASP A 15 11.18 -5.95 -5.17
N VAL A 16 11.70 -7.01 -4.54
CA VAL A 16 12.90 -6.91 -3.69
C VAL A 16 14.14 -6.58 -4.51
N ASN A 17 14.28 -7.18 -5.69
CA ASN A 17 15.47 -6.99 -6.52
C ASN A 17 15.53 -5.59 -7.11
N ASP A 18 14.39 -5.08 -7.56
CA ASP A 18 14.26 -3.73 -8.13
C ASP A 18 14.09 -2.66 -7.05
N GLU A 19 13.85 -3.07 -5.80
CA GLU A 19 13.55 -2.18 -4.67
C GLU A 19 12.42 -1.20 -5.02
N SER A 20 11.31 -1.74 -5.50
CA SER A 20 10.18 -0.95 -5.96
C SER A 20 8.84 -1.51 -5.48
N TRP A 21 7.90 -0.60 -5.24
CA TRP A 21 6.51 -0.95 -5.06
C TRP A 21 5.86 -1.14 -6.42
N ARG A 22 5.09 -2.23 -6.59
CA ARG A 22 4.42 -2.55 -7.85
C ARG A 22 2.94 -2.79 -7.65
N CYS A 23 2.14 -2.40 -8.65
CA CYS A 23 0.75 -2.80 -8.71
C CYS A 23 0.66 -4.31 -8.90
N HIS A 24 -0.11 -4.99 -8.05
CA HIS A 24 -0.27 -6.44 -8.15
C HIS A 24 -0.93 -6.86 -9.47
N ASP A 25 -1.88 -6.06 -9.96
CA ASP A 25 -2.66 -6.43 -11.14
C ASP A 25 -1.90 -6.24 -12.47
N CYS A 26 -1.23 -5.11 -12.66
CA CYS A 26 -0.56 -4.81 -13.94
C CYS A 26 0.97 -4.85 -13.87
N GLY A 27 1.53 -4.96 -12.67
CA GLY A 27 2.98 -5.01 -12.47
C GLY A 27 3.72 -3.70 -12.64
N LYS A 28 3.00 -2.58 -12.80
CA LYS A 28 3.64 -1.28 -12.97
C LYS A 28 4.47 -0.91 -11.74
N ASN A 29 5.70 -0.46 -11.97
CA ASN A 29 6.53 0.15 -10.93
C ASN A 29 5.88 1.47 -10.51
N LEU A 30 5.46 1.55 -9.26
CA LEU A 30 4.81 2.74 -8.72
C LEU A 30 5.84 3.76 -8.24
N ILE A 31 6.78 3.32 -7.41
CA ILE A 31 7.80 4.17 -6.81
C ILE A 31 8.83 3.29 -6.09
N SER A 32 9.97 3.87 -5.73
CA SER A 32 10.98 3.17 -4.92
C SER A 32 10.38 2.63 -3.62
N ALA A 33 10.81 1.42 -3.24
CA ALA A 33 10.39 0.79 -1.99
C ALA A 33 10.84 1.54 -0.74
N ARG A 34 11.76 2.50 -0.88
CA ARG A 34 12.22 3.37 0.21
C ARG A 34 11.31 4.56 0.45
N GLU A 35 10.34 4.76 -0.45
CA GLU A 35 9.37 5.83 -0.40
C GLU A 35 7.99 5.30 0.01
N ASN A 36 7.11 6.22 0.40
CA ASN A 36 5.70 5.88 0.61
C ASN A 36 5.07 5.51 -0.74
N TYR A 37 4.56 4.28 -0.86
CA TYR A 37 3.96 3.80 -2.11
C TYR A 37 2.84 4.72 -2.62
N LYS A 38 2.15 5.41 -1.72
CA LYS A 38 1.06 6.35 -2.07
C LYS A 38 1.53 7.49 -2.96
N LYS A 39 2.80 7.89 -2.85
CA LYS A 39 3.37 8.94 -3.69
C LYS A 39 3.51 8.54 -5.15
N GLY A 40 3.48 7.24 -5.44
CA GLY A 40 3.50 6.71 -6.79
C GLY A 40 2.12 6.51 -7.40
N CYS A 41 1.06 6.84 -6.67
CA CYS A 41 -0.32 6.63 -7.09
C CYS A 41 -0.98 7.93 -7.54
N LEU A 42 -2.01 7.80 -8.37
CA LEU A 42 -2.95 8.90 -8.61
C LEU A 42 -3.86 9.02 -7.38
N VAL A 43 -4.13 10.24 -6.96
CA VAL A 43 -4.92 10.49 -5.76
C VAL A 43 -6.22 11.20 -6.12
N ALA A 44 -7.34 10.65 -5.66
CA ALA A 44 -8.64 11.31 -5.71
C ALA A 44 -9.05 11.69 -4.29
N ASP A 45 -9.24 12.98 -4.06
CA ASP A 45 -9.75 13.51 -2.78
C ASP A 45 -11.28 13.64 -2.92
N ARG A 46 -11.99 12.74 -2.23
CA ARG A 46 -13.45 12.62 -2.39
C ARG A 46 -14.19 13.12 -1.16
N ASP A 47 -15.32 13.76 -1.43
CA ASP A 47 -16.31 14.06 -0.40
C ASP A 47 -16.89 12.73 0.10
N PRO A 48 -16.87 12.47 1.42
CA PRO A 48 -17.40 11.20 1.95
C PRO A 48 -18.88 10.98 1.61
N ARG A 49 -19.64 12.02 1.33
CA ARG A 49 -21.05 11.90 0.92
C ARG A 49 -21.22 11.28 -0.46
N GLU A 50 -20.20 11.32 -1.32
CA GLU A 50 -20.21 10.65 -2.62
C GLU A 50 -20.14 9.13 -2.50
N ILE A 51 -19.55 8.65 -1.40
CA ILE A 51 -19.30 7.22 -1.17
C ILE A 51 -20.32 6.66 -0.19
N HIS A 52 -20.58 7.41 0.89
CA HIS A 52 -21.56 7.04 1.89
C HIS A 52 -22.82 7.88 1.70
N ALA A 53 -23.88 7.25 1.19
CA ALA A 53 -25.14 7.94 0.98
C ALA A 53 -25.63 8.57 2.29
N ALA A 54 -26.04 9.84 2.20
CA ALA A 54 -26.61 10.54 3.34
C ALA A 54 -28.02 9.97 3.58
N ILE A 55 -28.14 9.13 4.60
CA ILE A 55 -29.44 8.71 5.12
C ILE A 55 -29.86 9.82 6.09
N ILE A 56 -30.91 10.56 5.72
CA ILE A 56 -31.42 11.65 6.54
C ILE A 56 -32.69 11.20 7.23
N GLU A 57 -32.68 11.20 8.55
CA GLU A 57 -33.88 11.04 9.38
C GLU A 57 -34.09 12.29 10.20
N GLY A 58 -35.08 13.10 9.81
CA GLY A 58 -35.33 14.38 10.45
C GLY A 58 -34.11 15.31 10.33
N PRO A 59 -33.58 15.85 11.44
CA PRO A 59 -32.40 16.72 11.40
C PRO A 59 -31.05 16.00 11.28
N TYR A 60 -31.03 14.66 11.23
CA TYR A 60 -29.79 13.90 11.26
C TYR A 60 -29.40 13.37 9.90
N SER A 61 -28.11 13.51 9.55
CA SER A 61 -27.48 12.87 8.43
C SER A 61 -26.50 11.83 8.94
N PHE A 62 -26.49 10.63 8.35
CA PHE A 62 -25.56 9.58 8.72
C PHE A 62 -24.31 9.57 7.84
N ALA A 63 -24.20 10.47 6.87
CA ALA A 63 -22.99 10.63 6.10
C ALA A 63 -21.93 11.38 6.93
N PRO A 64 -20.63 10.99 6.81
CA PRO A 64 -19.56 11.75 7.43
C PRO A 64 -19.52 13.18 6.91
N ASP A 65 -19.20 14.14 7.81
CA ASP A 65 -19.11 15.54 7.46
C ASP A 65 -17.80 15.81 6.71
N PRO A 66 -17.84 16.34 5.46
CA PRO A 66 -16.65 16.64 4.68
C PRO A 66 -15.75 17.73 5.27
N GLU A 67 -16.24 18.51 6.23
CA GLU A 67 -15.40 19.48 6.98
C GLU A 67 -14.50 18.79 7.99
N TRP A 68 -14.82 17.56 8.39
CA TRP A 68 -14.08 16.79 9.40
C TRP A 68 -13.28 15.65 8.80
N VAL A 69 -13.74 15.09 7.67
CA VAL A 69 -13.09 13.93 7.04
C VAL A 69 -13.19 14.01 5.53
N ARG A 70 -12.09 13.62 4.87
CA ARG A 70 -12.04 13.42 3.42
C ARG A 70 -11.68 11.96 3.15
N VAL A 71 -12.10 11.46 2.00
CA VAL A 71 -11.74 10.12 1.55
C VAL A 71 -10.69 10.26 0.46
N LEU A 72 -9.49 9.79 0.73
CA LEU A 72 -8.41 9.77 -0.26
C LEU A 72 -8.34 8.38 -0.87
N GLU A 73 -8.48 8.32 -2.18
CA GLU A 73 -8.38 7.08 -2.95
C GLU A 73 -7.12 7.12 -3.78
N PHE A 74 -6.33 6.04 -3.73
CA PHE A 74 -5.05 5.94 -4.40
C PHE A 74 -5.16 4.90 -5.50
N TYR A 75 -4.85 5.30 -6.75
CA TYR A 75 -5.01 4.45 -7.93
C TYR A 75 -3.69 4.23 -8.64
N CYS A 76 -3.53 3.03 -9.19
CA CYS A 76 -2.41 2.74 -10.08
C CYS A 76 -2.50 3.60 -11.33
N PRO A 77 -1.45 4.38 -11.68
CA PRO A 77 -1.48 5.21 -12.88
C PRO A 77 -1.45 4.41 -14.18
N GLY A 78 -1.13 3.11 -14.11
CA GLY A 78 -1.12 2.24 -15.28
C GLY A 78 -2.46 1.60 -15.60
N CYS A 79 -3.09 0.95 -14.63
CA CYS A 79 -4.33 0.16 -14.85
C CYS A 79 -5.54 0.70 -14.12
N SER A 80 -5.39 1.78 -13.34
CA SER A 80 -6.47 2.39 -12.54
C SER A 80 -7.01 1.51 -11.41
N LYS A 81 -6.30 0.44 -11.04
CA LYS A 81 -6.64 -0.35 -9.85
C LYS A 81 -6.54 0.51 -8.61
N MET A 82 -7.55 0.45 -7.73
CA MET A 82 -7.47 1.10 -6.43
C MET A 82 -6.44 0.36 -5.57
N ILE A 83 -5.40 1.08 -5.15
CA ILE A 83 -4.33 0.51 -4.31
C ILE A 83 -4.67 0.62 -2.84
N GLU A 84 -5.22 1.77 -2.42
CA GLU A 84 -5.55 2.02 -1.02
C GLU A 84 -6.62 3.10 -0.91
N THR A 85 -7.34 3.11 0.21
CA THR A 85 -8.28 4.15 0.58
C THR A 85 -7.96 4.60 2.00
N GLU A 86 -7.96 5.90 2.23
CA GLU A 86 -7.61 6.47 3.52
C GLU A 86 -8.59 7.58 3.90
N TYR A 87 -9.06 7.54 5.14
CA TYR A 87 -9.93 8.60 5.69
C TYR A 87 -9.07 9.53 6.54
N LEU A 88 -8.99 10.79 6.14
CA LEU A 88 -8.15 11.78 6.83
C LEU A 88 -8.91 13.08 7.04
N PRO A 89 -8.59 13.84 8.11
CA PRO A 89 -9.06 15.21 8.22
C PRO A 89 -8.62 16.05 7.03
N PRO A 90 -9.40 17.06 6.61
CA PRO A 90 -9.01 17.94 5.52
C PRO A 90 -7.61 18.54 5.76
N GLY A 91 -6.76 18.51 4.74
CA GLY A 91 -5.40 19.05 4.81
C GLY A 91 -4.39 18.21 5.57
N HIS A 92 -4.78 17.07 6.12
CA HIS A 92 -3.85 16.17 6.79
C HIS A 92 -2.96 15.48 5.75
N PRO A 93 -1.63 15.41 5.98
CA PRO A 93 -0.73 14.70 5.07
C PRO A 93 -1.09 13.22 4.98
N VAL A 94 -0.90 12.60 3.80
CA VAL A 94 -1.09 11.16 3.65
C VAL A 94 -0.17 10.41 4.60
N THR A 95 -0.69 9.33 5.18
CA THR A 95 0.10 8.55 6.13
C THR A 95 1.09 7.63 5.43
N HIS A 96 2.25 7.43 6.03
CA HIS A 96 3.23 6.45 5.60
C HIS A 96 2.99 5.16 6.39
N ASP A 97 1.94 4.44 6.01
CA ASP A 97 1.45 3.28 6.76
C ASP A 97 2.32 2.02 6.59
N ILE A 98 3.02 1.90 5.47
CA ILE A 98 3.98 0.82 5.26
C ILE A 98 5.36 1.43 5.07
N GLU A 99 6.11 1.51 6.16
CA GLU A 99 7.48 1.97 6.16
C GLU A 99 8.39 0.75 6.25
N LEU A 100 9.10 0.46 5.17
CA LEU A 100 9.88 -0.77 5.04
C LEU A 100 11.37 -0.49 5.19
N ASP A 101 12.02 -1.23 6.07
CA ASP A 101 13.49 -1.28 6.12
C ASP A 101 14.00 -2.25 5.04
N VAL A 102 14.24 -1.72 3.86
CA VAL A 102 14.64 -2.50 2.69
C VAL A 102 15.98 -3.21 2.92
N ASP A 103 16.93 -2.53 3.54
CA ASP A 103 18.27 -3.09 3.76
C ASP A 103 18.22 -4.26 4.73
N SER A 104 17.47 -4.15 5.81
CA SER A 104 17.27 -5.22 6.77
C SER A 104 16.57 -6.42 6.12
N LEU A 105 15.53 -6.18 5.32
CA LEU A 105 14.82 -7.24 4.61
C LEU A 105 15.76 -8.01 3.68
N LYS A 106 16.57 -7.29 2.90
CA LYS A 106 17.51 -7.92 1.95
C LYS A 106 18.57 -8.73 2.69
N LYS A 107 19.08 -8.24 3.81
CA LYS A 107 20.02 -9.00 4.64
C LYS A 107 19.42 -10.29 5.17
N ARG A 108 18.18 -10.23 5.65
CA ARG A 108 17.51 -11.40 6.22
C ARG A 108 17.16 -12.43 5.14
N LEU A 109 16.84 -11.98 3.93
CA LEU A 109 16.65 -12.89 2.80
C LEU A 109 17.98 -13.54 2.38
N ALA A 110 19.06 -12.77 2.34
CA ALA A 110 20.38 -13.29 1.96
C ALA A 110 20.91 -14.29 2.98
N SER A 111 20.64 -14.08 4.26
CA SER A 111 21.09 -14.98 5.33
C SER A 111 20.26 -16.25 5.48
N GLY A 112 19.09 -16.32 4.82
CA GLY A 112 18.17 -17.43 4.96
C GLY A 112 17.24 -17.34 6.19
N ASP A 113 17.34 -16.26 6.98
CA ASP A 113 16.43 -16.00 8.09
C ASP A 113 14.98 -15.81 7.62
N LEU A 114 14.82 -15.21 6.44
CA LEU A 114 13.54 -15.10 5.73
C LEU A 114 13.66 -15.74 4.36
N LYS A 115 12.54 -16.23 3.85
CA LYS A 115 12.43 -16.76 2.49
C LYS A 115 11.11 -16.34 1.86
N ILE A 116 11.11 -16.26 0.53
CA ILE A 116 9.91 -15.95 -0.25
C ILE A 116 9.38 -17.27 -0.81
N VAL A 117 8.15 -17.61 -0.48
CA VAL A 117 7.49 -18.81 -1.00
C VAL A 117 6.09 -18.42 -1.47
N GLY A 118 5.82 -18.60 -2.77
CA GLY A 118 4.52 -18.28 -3.34
C GLY A 118 4.12 -16.81 -3.17
N GLY A 119 5.09 -15.90 -3.25
CA GLY A 119 4.85 -14.46 -3.08
C GLY A 119 4.67 -14.01 -1.63
N LYS A 120 4.95 -14.88 -0.66
CA LYS A 120 4.81 -14.57 0.76
C LYS A 120 6.14 -14.73 1.49
N LEU A 121 6.34 -13.89 2.51
CA LEU A 121 7.48 -14.03 3.42
C LEU A 121 7.20 -15.12 4.45
N HIS A 122 8.19 -15.99 4.62
CA HIS A 122 8.19 -17.02 5.66
C HIS A 122 9.50 -16.94 6.43
N ARG A 123 9.47 -17.39 7.68
CA ARG A 123 10.71 -17.62 8.41
C ARG A 123 11.47 -18.75 7.73
N GLY A 124 12.72 -18.51 7.41
CA GLY A 124 13.62 -19.53 6.94
C GLY A 124 14.12 -20.38 8.11
N THR A 125 14.73 -21.52 7.80
CA THR A 125 15.48 -22.26 8.80
C THR A 125 16.78 -21.52 9.02
N PRO A 126 17.09 -21.05 10.25
CA PRO A 126 18.36 -20.39 10.52
C PRO A 126 19.49 -21.34 10.12
N THR A 127 20.46 -20.84 9.34
CA THR A 127 21.68 -21.59 9.13
C THR A 127 22.41 -21.57 10.46
N VAL A 128 22.26 -22.61 11.25
CA VAL A 128 23.07 -22.77 12.43
C VAL A 128 24.47 -23.08 11.96
N ALA A 129 25.36 -22.13 12.15
CA ALA A 129 26.76 -22.43 12.01
C ALA A 129 27.10 -23.49 13.07
N ALA A 130 27.34 -24.69 12.61
CA ALA A 130 27.75 -25.75 13.49
C ALA A 130 29.14 -25.44 14.05
#